data_aa06e165f5dfa0ead3e86381f24d3340
#
_entry.id   aa06e165f5dfa0ead3e86381f24d3340
#
_cell.length_a   1.000
_cell.length_b   1.000
_cell.length_c   1.000
_cell.angle_alpha   90.00
_cell.angle_beta   90.00
_cell.angle_gamma   90.00
#
_symmetry.space_group_name_H-M   'P 1'
#
loop_
_entity.id
_entity.type
_entity.pdbx_description
1 polymer ?
#
loop_
_entity_poly.entity_id
_entity_poly.type
_entity_poly.pdbx_seq_one_letter_code
_entity_poly.pdbx_strand_id
1 'polypeptide(L)'
;MGMHQYFQSLSNLETIQRAPGFFKYQNHSVAAHSFKVAEVAQFLGDVEENAGQIVDWRALYEKALNHDYNERFIGDIKTPVKYATPTLRTMLADVEHKLSQNFVQNEIPAEFQASYSRRLSEAKDETLEGPKLSVAANIDLL
;
A
#
# COMPACT_ATOMS: atom_id res chain seq x y z
N MET A 1 -3.15 -12.93 22.15
CA MET A 1 -2.74 -12.64 20.75
C MET A 1 -3.99 -12.32 19.95
N GLY A 2 -4.20 -11.05 19.64
CA GLY A 2 -5.49 -10.64 19.09
C GLY A 2 -5.42 -10.34 17.62
N MET A 3 -5.74 -11.28 16.76
CA MET A 3 -6.05 -10.99 15.35
C MET A 3 -7.24 -10.02 15.20
N HIS A 4 -7.95 -9.74 16.29
CA HIS A 4 -9.11 -8.84 16.28
C HIS A 4 -8.73 -7.43 15.80
N GLN A 5 -7.67 -6.85 16.32
CA GLN A 5 -7.21 -5.52 15.89
C GLN A 5 -6.69 -5.53 14.45
N TYR A 6 -6.09 -6.63 14.02
CA TYR A 6 -5.72 -6.81 12.61
C TYR A 6 -6.95 -6.69 11.70
N PHE A 7 -7.99 -7.47 11.95
CA PHE A 7 -9.22 -7.42 11.13
C PHE A 7 -9.94 -6.08 11.26
N GLN A 8 -9.97 -5.49 12.45
CA GLN A 8 -10.52 -4.16 12.63
C GLN A 8 -9.76 -3.10 11.82
N SER A 9 -8.44 -3.20 11.75
CA SER A 9 -7.62 -2.27 10.95
C SER A 9 -7.86 -2.40 9.44
N LEU A 10 -8.21 -3.58 8.94
CA LEU A 10 -8.65 -3.75 7.55
C LEU A 10 -9.95 -3.00 7.27
N SER A 11 -10.92 -3.09 8.18
CA SER A 11 -12.17 -2.34 8.06
C SER A 11 -11.94 -0.83 8.09
N ASN A 12 -10.97 -0.35 8.86
CA ASN A 12 -10.61 1.07 8.90
C ASN A 12 -10.17 1.60 7.53
N LEU A 13 -9.52 0.79 6.71
CA LEU A 13 -9.12 1.19 5.35
C LEU A 13 -10.32 1.55 4.45
N GLU A 14 -11.49 0.99 4.71
CA GLU A 14 -12.73 1.32 3.99
C GLU A 14 -13.22 2.75 4.31
N THR A 15 -12.92 3.25 5.50
CA THR A 15 -13.35 4.57 5.97
C THR A 15 -12.35 5.69 5.68
N ILE A 16 -11.08 5.36 5.40
CA ILE A 16 -10.06 6.33 5.05
C ILE A 16 -10.27 6.78 3.61
N GLN A 17 -10.59 8.07 3.42
CA GLN A 17 -10.80 8.64 2.10
C GLN A 17 -9.49 9.08 1.47
N ARG A 18 -9.29 8.73 0.19
CA ARG A 18 -8.13 9.20 -0.57
C ARG A 18 -8.31 10.64 -1.04
N ALA A 19 -7.24 11.44 -0.87
CA ALA A 19 -7.16 12.81 -1.37
C ALA A 19 -8.47 13.59 -1.20
N PRO A 20 -8.98 13.77 0.04
CA PRO A 20 -10.21 14.53 0.27
C PRO A 20 -10.02 15.98 -0.20
N GLY A 21 -11.01 16.53 -0.92
CA GLY A 21 -11.14 17.95 -1.11
C GLY A 21 -10.84 18.55 -2.48
N PHE A 22 -10.64 17.77 -3.56
CA PHE A 22 -10.59 18.33 -4.91
C PHE A 22 -11.38 17.47 -5.91
N PHE A 23 -12.41 18.06 -6.53
CA PHE A 23 -13.15 17.61 -7.73
C PHE A 23 -13.42 16.09 -7.85
N LYS A 24 -13.66 15.38 -6.73
CA LYS A 24 -14.09 14.00 -6.79
C LYS A 24 -15.61 13.93 -6.67
N TYR A 25 -16.23 13.48 -7.73
CA TYR A 25 -17.66 13.20 -7.73
C TYR A 25 -18.03 11.94 -6.93
N GLN A 26 -17.03 11.15 -6.51
CA GLN A 26 -17.23 9.93 -5.75
C GLN A 26 -16.21 9.82 -4.61
N ASN A 27 -16.67 9.36 -3.46
CA ASN A 27 -15.79 8.99 -2.35
C ASN A 27 -14.95 7.79 -2.73
N HIS A 28 -13.65 7.87 -2.50
CA HIS A 28 -12.68 6.87 -2.89
C HIS A 28 -11.87 6.43 -1.67
N SER A 29 -12.23 5.27 -1.08
CA SER A 29 -11.51 4.74 0.08
C SER A 29 -10.16 4.13 -0.29
N VAL A 30 -9.27 4.03 0.69
CA VAL A 30 -7.98 3.34 0.53
C VAL A 30 -8.19 1.87 0.14
N ALA A 31 -9.18 1.20 0.73
CA ALA A 31 -9.51 -0.18 0.37
C ALA A 31 -9.95 -0.32 -1.09
N ALA A 32 -10.84 0.55 -1.56
CA ALA A 32 -11.29 0.54 -2.95
C ALA A 32 -10.14 0.85 -3.93
N HIS A 33 -9.27 1.79 -3.59
CA HIS A 33 -8.07 2.09 -4.35
C HIS A 33 -7.15 0.87 -4.44
N SER A 34 -6.85 0.22 -3.34
CA SER A 34 -5.97 -0.95 -3.30
C SER A 34 -6.52 -2.10 -4.16
N PHE A 35 -7.83 -2.31 -4.14
CA PHE A 35 -8.48 -3.29 -5.02
C PHE A 35 -8.29 -2.94 -6.50
N LYS A 36 -8.56 -1.71 -6.89
CA LYS A 36 -8.39 -1.25 -8.27
C LYS A 36 -6.93 -1.32 -8.73
N VAL A 37 -6.00 -0.96 -7.86
CA VAL A 37 -4.57 -1.09 -8.15
C VAL A 37 -4.19 -2.53 -8.43
N ALA A 38 -4.71 -3.48 -7.64
CA ALA A 38 -4.48 -4.91 -7.88
C ALA A 38 -5.04 -5.37 -9.23
N GLU A 39 -6.23 -4.93 -9.61
CA GLU A 39 -6.85 -5.24 -10.91
C GLU A 39 -6.02 -4.69 -12.09
N VAL A 40 -5.59 -3.44 -12.00
CA VAL A 40 -4.76 -2.83 -13.05
C VAL A 40 -3.37 -3.49 -13.10
N ALA A 41 -2.78 -3.78 -11.95
CA ALA A 41 -1.49 -4.48 -11.88
C ALA A 41 -1.56 -5.86 -12.52
N GLN A 42 -2.66 -6.59 -12.32
CA GLN A 42 -2.90 -7.88 -12.97
C GLN A 42 -2.89 -7.73 -14.51
N PHE A 43 -3.61 -6.76 -15.04
CA PHE A 43 -3.62 -6.50 -16.48
C PHE A 43 -2.23 -6.15 -17.01
N LEU A 44 -1.48 -5.31 -16.30
CA LEU A 44 -0.11 -4.95 -16.69
C LEU A 44 0.84 -6.16 -16.64
N GLY A 45 0.66 -7.05 -15.67
CA GLY A 45 1.37 -8.32 -15.61
C GLY A 45 1.11 -9.20 -16.82
N ASP A 46 -0.15 -9.31 -17.24
CA ASP A 46 -0.51 -10.06 -18.45
C ASP A 46 0.13 -9.47 -19.71
N VAL A 47 0.15 -8.14 -19.82
CA VAL A 47 0.82 -7.44 -20.94
C VAL A 47 2.31 -7.78 -20.98
N GLU A 48 2.98 -7.78 -19.85
CA GLU A 48 4.40 -8.11 -19.76
C GLU A 48 4.71 -9.58 -20.10
N GLU A 49 3.89 -10.51 -19.61
CA GLU A 49 4.04 -11.92 -19.97
C GLU A 49 3.83 -12.14 -21.47
N ASN A 50 2.86 -11.47 -22.04
CA ASN A 50 2.62 -11.53 -23.48
C ASN A 50 3.80 -10.95 -24.29
N ALA A 51 4.54 -10.02 -23.71
CA ALA A 51 5.78 -9.47 -24.29
C ALA A 51 7.03 -10.33 -24.03
N GLY A 52 6.88 -11.48 -23.36
CA GLY A 52 7.98 -12.42 -23.08
C GLY A 52 8.72 -12.18 -21.78
N GLN A 53 8.24 -11.28 -20.91
CA GLN A 53 8.82 -11.05 -19.60
C GLN A 53 8.33 -12.12 -18.59
N ILE A 54 9.15 -12.40 -17.60
CA ILE A 54 8.78 -13.25 -16.46
C ILE A 54 8.24 -12.35 -15.35
N VAL A 55 7.01 -12.60 -14.92
CA VAL A 55 6.35 -11.85 -13.85
C VAL A 55 6.27 -12.71 -12.59
N ASP A 56 6.75 -12.18 -11.47
CA ASP A 56 6.49 -12.76 -10.16
C ASP A 56 5.11 -12.30 -9.69
N TRP A 57 4.09 -13.09 -9.99
CA TRP A 57 2.69 -12.78 -9.69
C TRP A 57 2.43 -12.63 -8.20
N ARG A 58 3.05 -13.46 -7.39
CA ARG A 58 2.91 -13.35 -5.93
C ARG A 58 3.44 -12.01 -5.44
N ALA A 59 4.64 -11.62 -5.85
CA ALA A 59 5.23 -10.34 -5.48
C ALA A 59 4.38 -9.16 -5.97
N LEU A 60 3.87 -9.22 -7.20
CA LEU A 60 3.02 -8.19 -7.78
C LEU A 60 1.74 -7.98 -6.96
N TYR A 61 1.03 -9.05 -6.63
CA TYR A 61 -0.18 -8.96 -5.83
C TYR A 61 0.09 -8.53 -4.39
N GLU A 62 1.13 -9.06 -3.76
CA GLU A 62 1.50 -8.65 -2.39
C GLU A 62 1.82 -7.16 -2.33
N LYS A 63 2.55 -6.62 -3.30
CA LYS A 63 2.87 -5.20 -3.37
C LYS A 63 1.63 -4.35 -3.63
N ALA A 64 0.76 -4.78 -4.54
CA ALA A 64 -0.48 -4.08 -4.85
C ALA A 64 -1.40 -3.97 -3.62
N LEU A 65 -1.54 -5.07 -2.87
CA LEU A 65 -2.38 -5.11 -1.67
C LEU A 65 -1.81 -4.30 -0.51
N ASN A 66 -0.50 -4.15 -0.42
CA ASN A 66 0.15 -3.57 0.76
C ASN A 66 0.79 -2.19 0.53
N HIS A 67 0.75 -1.63 -0.68
CA HIS A 67 1.46 -0.38 -0.98
C HIS A 67 0.99 0.83 -0.15
N ASP A 68 -0.28 0.87 0.23
CA ASP A 68 -0.85 1.92 1.08
C ASP A 68 -1.24 1.39 2.47
N TYR A 69 -0.68 0.25 2.86
CA TYR A 69 -1.03 -0.40 4.13
C TYR A 69 -0.78 0.49 5.35
N ASN A 70 0.27 1.28 5.30
CA ASN A 70 0.65 2.16 6.42
C ASN A 70 -0.37 3.29 6.66
N GLU A 71 -1.21 3.62 5.70
CA GLU A 71 -2.24 4.64 5.87
C GLU A 71 -3.27 4.29 6.95
N ARG A 72 -3.40 3.02 7.30
CA ARG A 72 -4.23 2.59 8.44
C ARG A 72 -3.83 3.20 9.77
N PHE A 73 -2.55 3.61 9.90
CA PHE A 73 -2.01 4.15 11.14
C PHE A 73 -2.09 5.67 11.20
N ILE A 74 -1.88 6.35 10.08
CA ILE A 74 -1.76 7.81 10.01
C ILE A 74 -2.76 8.49 9.06
N GLY A 75 -3.57 7.69 8.34
CA GLY A 75 -4.45 8.20 7.31
C GLY A 75 -3.72 8.58 6.02
N ASP A 76 -4.48 9.07 5.04
CA ASP A 76 -3.93 9.54 3.77
C ASP A 76 -3.39 10.97 3.92
N ILE A 77 -2.06 11.11 3.84
CA ILE A 77 -1.39 12.41 3.83
C ILE A 77 -1.07 12.77 2.38
N LYS A 78 -1.57 13.94 1.95
CA LYS A 78 -1.32 14.44 0.58
C LYS A 78 0.18 14.56 0.31
N THR A 79 0.60 14.10 -0.86
CA THR A 79 2.01 14.11 -1.28
C THR A 79 2.70 15.48 -1.13
N PRO A 80 2.09 16.62 -1.52
CA PRO A 80 2.72 17.92 -1.32
C PRO A 80 3.00 18.25 0.15
N VAL A 81 2.14 17.83 1.06
CA VAL A 81 2.35 18.01 2.51
C VAL A 81 3.45 17.08 3.00
N LYS A 82 3.42 15.82 2.60
CA LYS A 82 4.41 14.81 3.00
C LYS A 82 5.84 15.19 2.61
N TYR A 83 6.00 15.86 1.48
CA TYR A 83 7.29 16.26 0.93
C TYR A 83 7.57 17.77 1.07
N ALA A 84 6.80 18.50 1.89
CA ALA A 84 6.97 19.94 2.08
C ALA A 84 8.35 20.30 2.61
N THR A 85 8.92 19.50 3.51
CA THR A 85 10.29 19.65 4.00
C THR A 85 10.98 18.28 4.13
N PRO A 86 12.32 18.20 3.95
CA PRO A 86 13.05 16.96 4.18
C PRO A 86 12.90 16.42 5.61
N THR A 87 12.85 17.31 6.61
CA THR A 87 12.66 16.95 8.01
C THR A 87 11.33 16.28 8.24
N LEU A 88 10.23 16.84 7.73
CA LEU A 88 8.90 16.28 7.85
C LEU A 88 8.81 14.90 7.19
N ARG A 89 9.38 14.77 6.00
CA ARG A 89 9.44 13.49 5.28
C ARG A 89 10.13 12.41 6.10
N THR A 90 11.28 12.72 6.67
CA THR A 90 12.06 11.79 7.51
C THR A 90 11.29 11.41 8.78
N MET A 91 10.67 12.37 9.43
CA MET A 91 9.89 12.13 10.65
C MET A 91 8.68 11.25 10.37
N LEU A 92 7.93 11.50 9.29
CA LEU A 92 6.79 10.68 8.91
C LEU A 92 7.21 9.25 8.57
N ALA A 93 8.30 9.07 7.83
CA ALA A 93 8.83 7.74 7.52
C ALA A 93 9.22 6.96 8.79
N ASP A 94 9.83 7.63 9.77
CA ASP A 94 10.19 7.01 11.04
C ASP A 94 8.95 6.61 11.85
N VAL A 95 7.94 7.46 11.91
CA VAL A 95 6.66 7.16 12.58
C VAL A 95 5.96 5.98 11.91
N GLU A 96 5.84 5.98 10.59
CA GLU A 96 5.25 4.87 9.83
C GLU A 96 5.97 3.55 10.12
N HIS A 97 7.29 3.58 10.13
CA HIS A 97 8.10 2.40 10.40
C HIS A 97 7.87 1.84 11.81
N LYS A 98 7.87 2.71 12.82
CA LYS A 98 7.64 2.31 14.22
C LYS A 98 6.23 1.74 14.42
N LEU A 99 5.22 2.39 13.86
CA LEU A 99 3.83 1.92 13.95
C LEU A 99 3.65 0.58 13.24
N SER A 100 4.25 0.42 12.08
CA SER A 100 4.25 -0.84 11.33
C SER A 100 4.92 -1.97 12.10
N GLN A 101 6.08 -1.73 12.69
CA GLN A 101 6.78 -2.72 13.50
C GLN A 101 5.96 -3.14 14.73
N ASN A 102 5.42 -2.16 15.47
CA ASN A 102 4.59 -2.45 16.64
C ASN A 102 3.35 -3.26 16.25
N PHE A 103 2.71 -2.92 15.15
CA PHE A 103 1.56 -3.66 14.62
C PHE A 103 1.93 -5.12 14.32
N VAL A 104 3.02 -5.34 13.59
CA VAL A 104 3.47 -6.70 13.25
C VAL A 104 3.78 -7.51 14.51
N GLN A 105 4.49 -6.93 15.47
CA GLN A 105 4.86 -7.62 16.70
C GLN A 105 3.64 -7.99 17.56
N ASN A 106 2.65 -7.13 17.62
CA ASN A 106 1.51 -7.31 18.53
C ASN A 106 0.35 -8.11 17.91
N GLU A 107 0.14 -7.98 16.60
CA GLU A 107 -1.04 -8.51 15.94
C GLU A 107 -0.77 -9.74 15.07
N ILE A 108 0.45 -9.89 14.56
CA ILE A 108 0.78 -10.97 13.65
C ILE A 108 1.44 -12.13 14.40
N PRO A 109 0.97 -13.38 14.21
CA PRO A 109 1.63 -14.56 14.78
C PRO A 109 3.12 -14.61 14.43
N ALA A 110 3.94 -15.08 15.38
CA ALA A 110 5.40 -15.01 15.29
C ALA A 110 5.95 -15.63 13.98
N GLU A 111 5.38 -16.74 13.54
CA GLU A 111 5.80 -17.46 12.33
C GLU A 111 5.57 -16.66 11.04
N PHE A 112 4.71 -15.63 11.05
CA PHE A 112 4.39 -14.81 9.88
C PHE A 112 4.96 -13.39 9.93
N GLN A 113 5.55 -12.99 11.04
CA GLN A 113 6.03 -11.61 11.24
C GLN A 113 7.08 -11.20 10.21
N ALA A 114 8.02 -12.08 9.86
CA ALA A 114 9.05 -11.79 8.86
C ALA A 114 8.43 -11.50 7.49
N SER A 115 7.44 -12.29 7.07
CA SER A 115 6.74 -12.11 5.80
C SER A 115 5.97 -10.79 5.74
N TYR A 116 5.28 -10.43 6.83
CA TYR A 116 4.53 -9.17 6.90
C TYR A 116 5.46 -7.96 6.93
N SER A 117 6.55 -8.00 7.69
CA SER A 117 7.54 -6.92 7.71
C SER A 117 8.11 -6.67 6.32
N ARG A 118 8.44 -7.73 5.58
CA ARG A 118 8.92 -7.64 4.20
C ARG A 118 7.86 -7.02 3.27
N ARG A 119 6.62 -7.50 3.31
CA ARG A 119 5.52 -6.99 2.46
C ARG A 119 5.26 -5.51 2.67
N LEU A 120 5.32 -5.04 3.92
CA LEU A 120 5.07 -3.64 4.25
C LEU A 120 6.22 -2.72 3.84
N SER A 121 7.46 -3.22 3.80
CA SER A 121 8.64 -2.41 3.46
C SER A 121 8.95 -2.39 1.96
N GLU A 122 8.62 -3.44 1.20
CA GLU A 122 9.08 -3.65 -0.18
C GLU A 122 8.03 -3.32 -1.25
N ALA A 123 6.91 -2.72 -0.89
CA ALA A 123 5.80 -2.50 -1.82
C ALA A 123 6.17 -1.65 -3.04
N LYS A 124 7.14 -0.76 -2.92
CA LYS A 124 7.58 0.17 -3.99
C LYS A 124 9.06 0.05 -4.30
N ASP A 125 9.59 -1.15 -4.36
CA ASP A 125 10.98 -1.39 -4.72
C ASP A 125 11.23 -1.24 -6.23
N GLU A 126 12.50 -1.41 -6.65
CA GLU A 126 12.93 -1.27 -8.05
C GLU A 126 12.79 -2.57 -8.87
N THR A 127 12.18 -3.61 -8.32
CA THR A 127 11.89 -4.83 -9.09
C THR A 127 10.84 -4.55 -10.16
N LEU A 128 10.72 -5.45 -11.13
CA LEU A 128 9.77 -5.32 -12.24
C LEU A 128 8.33 -5.03 -11.75
N GLU A 129 7.94 -5.60 -10.64
CA GLU A 129 6.61 -5.46 -10.04
C GLU A 129 6.40 -4.08 -9.39
N GLY A 130 7.44 -3.48 -8.81
CA GLY A 130 7.37 -2.16 -8.18
C GLY A 130 6.99 -1.03 -9.15
N PRO A 131 7.68 -0.85 -10.29
CA PRO A 131 7.28 0.11 -11.32
C PRO A 131 5.88 -0.11 -11.87
N LYS A 132 5.45 -1.36 -12.09
CA LYS A 132 4.08 -1.67 -12.53
C LYS A 132 3.05 -1.22 -11.50
N LEU A 133 3.33 -1.43 -10.24
CA LEU A 133 2.47 -0.96 -9.16
C LEU A 133 2.35 0.57 -9.17
N SER A 134 3.44 1.28 -9.40
CA SER A 134 3.42 2.74 -9.49
C SER A 134 2.56 3.23 -10.66
N VAL A 135 2.64 2.57 -11.82
CA VAL A 135 1.79 2.89 -12.98
C VAL A 135 0.32 2.59 -12.65
N ALA A 136 0.03 1.43 -12.07
CA ALA A 136 -1.33 1.05 -11.70
C ALA A 136 -1.95 2.04 -10.71
N ALA A 137 -1.22 2.46 -9.70
CA ALA A 137 -1.67 3.44 -8.72
C ALA A 137 -1.97 4.81 -9.34
N ASN A 138 -1.17 5.24 -10.32
CA ASN A 138 -1.38 6.49 -11.04
C ASN A 138 -2.61 6.43 -11.96
N ILE A 139 -2.85 5.30 -12.62
CA ILE A 139 -4.04 5.10 -13.47
C ILE A 139 -5.32 5.22 -12.65
N ASP A 140 -5.37 4.69 -11.45
CA ASP A 140 -6.56 4.79 -10.59
C ASP A 140 -6.87 6.24 -10.14
N LEU A 141 -5.90 7.14 -10.25
CA LEU A 141 -6.10 8.56 -9.95
C LEU A 141 -6.79 9.33 -11.10
N LEU A 142 -6.81 8.77 -12.28
CA LEU A 142 -7.46 9.35 -13.45
C LEU A 142 -8.97 9.11 -13.43
#